data_a7a1cf4eccb7ad2a2504e5385ccb442b
#
_entry.id   a7a1cf4eccb7ad2a2504e5385ccb442b
#
_cell.length_a   1.000
_cell.length_b   1.000
_cell.length_c   1.000
_cell.angle_alpha   90.00
_cell.angle_beta   90.00
_cell.angle_gamma   90.00
#
_symmetry.space_group_name_H-M   'P 1'
#
loop_
_entity.id
_entity.type
_entity.pdbx_description
1 polymer ?
#
loop_
_entity_poly.entity_id
_entity_poly.type
_entity_poly.pdbx_seq_one_letter_code
_entity_poly.pdbx_strand_id
1 'polypeptide(L)'
;MSSLKLQKRLAADVLKCGQKRVWIDPNEIAEVALANSRKNIRKLFKDGLIMRRQVHMHSKSRVQAYHEAKRLGRHSGHGKRKGTKDARMP
;
A
#
# COMPACT_ATOMS: atom_id res chain seq x y z
N MET A 1 -14.93 17.66 -15.07
CA MET A 1 -13.83 17.51 -14.10
C MET A 1 -12.60 16.96 -14.82
N SER A 2 -11.49 17.65 -14.74
CA SER A 2 -10.27 17.16 -15.36
C SER A 2 -9.71 15.97 -14.59
N SER A 3 -9.14 15.03 -15.33
CA SER A 3 -8.48 13.88 -14.73
C SER A 3 -7.10 14.27 -14.26
N LEU A 4 -6.72 13.85 -13.05
CA LEU A 4 -5.40 14.09 -12.49
C LEU A 4 -4.50 12.85 -12.61
N LYS A 5 -4.75 12.00 -13.59
CA LYS A 5 -3.99 10.77 -13.79
C LYS A 5 -2.50 11.03 -13.99
N LEU A 6 -2.18 12.05 -14.81
CA LEU A 6 -0.77 12.40 -15.07
C LEU A 6 -0.09 12.87 -13.79
N GLN A 7 -0.74 13.78 -13.05
CA GLN A 7 -0.19 14.33 -11.82
C GLN A 7 0.00 13.24 -10.77
N LYS A 8 -0.96 12.35 -10.65
CA LYS A 8 -0.88 11.25 -9.70
C LYS A 8 0.25 10.28 -10.04
N ARG A 9 0.43 9.97 -11.32
CA ARG A 9 1.50 9.09 -11.77
C ARG A 9 2.87 9.71 -11.52
N LEU A 10 3.02 10.99 -11.86
CA LEU A 10 4.29 11.69 -11.63
C LEU A 10 4.60 11.80 -10.14
N ALA A 11 3.57 12.06 -9.32
CA ALA A 11 3.76 12.16 -7.88
C ALA A 11 4.17 10.82 -7.28
N ALA A 12 3.60 9.71 -7.75
CA ALA A 12 3.99 8.39 -7.28
C ALA A 12 5.47 8.12 -7.55
N ASP A 13 5.95 8.51 -8.73
CA ASP A 13 7.35 8.35 -9.10
C ASP A 13 8.26 9.22 -8.25
N VAL A 14 7.92 10.49 -8.07
CA VAL A 14 8.71 11.42 -7.28
C VAL A 14 8.76 11.02 -5.80
N LEU A 15 7.62 10.62 -5.25
CA LEU A 15 7.52 10.24 -3.84
C LEU A 15 7.93 8.79 -3.57
N LYS A 16 8.23 8.04 -4.62
CA LYS A 16 8.66 6.63 -4.52
C LYS A 16 7.65 5.77 -3.78
N CYS A 17 6.39 5.88 -4.17
CA CYS A 17 5.31 5.09 -3.56
C CYS A 17 4.30 4.71 -4.64
N GLY A 18 3.33 3.86 -4.29
CA GLY A 18 2.24 3.51 -5.19
C GLY A 18 1.27 4.67 -5.34
N GLN A 19 0.50 4.66 -6.42
CA GLN A 19 -0.46 5.74 -6.66
C GLN A 19 -1.53 5.84 -5.58
N LYS A 20 -1.88 4.73 -4.93
CA LYS A 20 -2.86 4.73 -3.85
C LYS A 20 -2.40 5.52 -2.63
N ARG A 21 -1.10 5.68 -2.46
CA ARG A 21 -0.54 6.41 -1.33
C ARG A 21 -0.33 7.89 -1.63
N VAL A 22 -0.61 8.33 -2.86
CA VAL A 22 -0.52 9.74 -3.21
C VAL A 22 -1.79 10.45 -2.78
N TRP A 23 -1.64 11.49 -1.96
CA TRP A 23 -2.73 12.35 -1.56
C TRP A 23 -2.60 13.69 -2.27
N ILE A 24 -3.67 14.14 -2.93
CA ILE A 24 -3.74 15.43 -3.60
C ILE A 24 -4.83 16.24 -2.91
N ASP A 25 -4.51 17.50 -2.56
CA ASP A 25 -5.44 18.36 -1.84
C ASP A 25 -6.69 18.61 -2.71
N PRO A 26 -7.86 18.18 -2.26
CA PRO A 26 -9.08 18.32 -3.06
C PRO A 26 -9.54 19.77 -3.19
N ASN A 27 -9.05 20.68 -2.34
CA ASN A 27 -9.39 22.09 -2.42
C ASN A 27 -8.51 22.84 -3.41
N GLU A 28 -7.42 22.24 -3.87
CA GLU A 28 -6.43 22.87 -4.74
C GLU A 28 -6.26 22.11 -6.06
N ILE A 29 -7.33 21.45 -6.51
CA ILE A 29 -7.29 20.64 -7.73
C ILE A 29 -6.91 21.47 -8.95
N ALA A 30 -7.43 22.71 -9.04
CA ALA A 30 -7.14 23.58 -10.17
C ALA A 30 -5.64 23.88 -10.29
N GLU A 31 -4.97 24.12 -9.16
CA GLU A 31 -3.54 24.37 -9.16
C GLU A 31 -2.73 23.13 -9.48
N VAL A 32 -3.11 22.00 -8.90
CA VAL A 32 -2.43 20.73 -9.16
C VAL A 32 -2.55 20.34 -10.63
N ALA A 33 -3.68 20.62 -11.25
CA ALA A 33 -3.91 20.28 -12.65
C ALA A 33 -2.97 21.01 -13.60
N LEU A 34 -2.39 22.13 -13.18
CA LEU A 34 -1.42 22.88 -13.97
C LEU A 34 -0.03 22.24 -13.98
N ALA A 35 0.23 21.35 -13.05
CA ALA A 35 1.55 20.68 -12.97
C ALA A 35 1.65 19.60 -14.04
N ASN A 36 2.67 19.71 -14.89
CA ASN A 36 2.86 18.74 -15.98
C ASN A 36 4.30 18.23 -16.05
N SER A 37 5.10 18.44 -15.00
CA SER A 37 6.45 17.92 -14.93
C SER A 37 6.79 17.51 -13.50
N ARG A 38 7.82 16.68 -13.35
CA ARG A 38 8.26 16.23 -12.03
C ARG A 38 8.74 17.39 -11.17
N LYS A 39 9.35 18.40 -11.79
CA LYS A 39 9.79 19.60 -11.08
C LYS A 39 8.60 20.33 -10.45
N ASN A 40 7.53 20.50 -11.22
CA ASN A 40 6.31 21.13 -10.70
C ASN A 40 5.68 20.30 -9.58
N ILE A 41 5.71 18.98 -9.68
CA ILE A 41 5.20 18.09 -8.64
C ILE A 41 6.02 18.24 -7.36
N ARG A 42 7.36 18.34 -7.47
CA ARG A 42 8.21 18.54 -6.29
C ARG A 42 7.88 19.86 -5.59
N LYS A 43 7.60 20.90 -6.37
CA LYS A 43 7.20 22.18 -5.80
C LYS A 43 5.87 22.08 -5.06
N LEU A 44 4.90 21.37 -5.65
CA LEU A 44 3.61 21.14 -4.99
C LEU A 44 3.77 20.34 -3.70
N PHE A 45 4.69 19.39 -3.69
CA PHE A 45 4.98 18.62 -2.48
C PHE A 45 5.52 19.53 -1.37
N LYS A 46 6.43 20.43 -1.71
CA LYS A 46 6.95 21.40 -0.73
C LYS A 46 5.85 22.33 -0.19
N ASP A 47 4.91 22.67 -1.05
CA ASP A 47 3.82 23.58 -0.67
C ASP A 47 2.71 22.85 0.11
N GLY A 48 2.80 21.54 0.24
CA GLY A 48 1.83 20.75 0.99
C GLY A 48 0.57 20.39 0.22
N LEU A 49 0.53 20.61 -1.09
CA LEU A 49 -0.62 20.30 -1.92
C LEU A 49 -0.66 18.83 -2.35
N ILE A 50 0.49 18.17 -2.34
CA ILE A 50 0.62 16.74 -2.63
C ILE A 50 1.42 16.11 -1.50
N MET A 51 0.94 14.98 -0.98
CA MET A 51 1.59 14.31 0.13
C MET A 51 1.53 12.80 -0.06
N ARG A 52 2.39 12.10 0.66
CA ARG A 52 2.38 10.63 0.69
C ARG A 52 1.58 10.19 1.92
N ARG A 53 0.55 9.38 1.68
CA ARG A 53 -0.25 8.85 2.77
C ARG A 53 0.55 7.86 3.59
N GLN A 54 0.25 7.80 4.89
CA GLN A 54 0.86 6.81 5.75
C GLN A 54 0.36 5.41 5.42
N VAL A 55 1.24 4.42 5.60
CA VAL A 55 0.85 3.03 5.43
C VAL A 55 0.00 2.60 6.62
N HIS A 56 -1.08 1.87 6.34
CA HIS A 56 -1.89 1.28 7.40
C HIS A 56 -1.02 0.32 8.21
N MET A 57 -1.20 0.37 9.53
CA MET A 57 -0.48 -0.55 10.40
C MET A 57 -0.88 -1.98 10.07
N HIS A 58 0.11 -2.82 9.85
CA HIS A 58 -0.10 -4.24 9.58
C HIS A 58 0.51 -5.03 10.73
N SER A 59 -0.27 -5.23 11.77
CA SER A 59 0.16 -5.95 12.96
C SER A 59 0.36 -7.42 12.65
N LYS A 60 1.45 -7.99 13.15
CA LYS A 60 1.75 -9.41 12.98
C LYS A 60 1.42 -10.23 14.23
N SER A 61 0.79 -9.62 15.23
CA SER A 61 0.53 -10.32 16.49
C SER A 61 -0.31 -11.57 16.33
N ARG A 62 -1.39 -11.48 15.53
CA ARG A 62 -2.24 -12.64 15.27
C ARG A 62 -1.53 -13.73 14.47
N VAL A 63 -0.71 -13.32 13.50
CA VAL A 63 0.08 -14.25 12.69
C VAL A 63 1.11 -14.96 13.57
N GLN A 64 1.78 -14.23 14.45
CA GLN A 64 2.75 -14.81 15.38
C GLN A 64 2.09 -15.81 16.33
N ALA A 65 0.92 -15.46 16.85
CA ALA A 65 0.18 -16.36 17.73
C ALA A 65 -0.24 -17.63 16.99
N TYR A 66 -0.65 -17.50 15.73
CA TYR A 66 -1.03 -18.64 14.91
C TYR A 66 0.17 -19.54 14.63
N HIS A 67 1.33 -18.96 14.28
CA HIS A 67 2.54 -19.74 14.03
C HIS A 67 3.02 -20.44 15.28
N GLU A 68 2.91 -19.80 16.43
CA GLU A 68 3.26 -20.39 17.71
C GLU A 68 2.37 -21.60 18.00
N ALA A 69 1.07 -21.47 17.78
CA ALA A 69 0.12 -22.56 17.98
C ALA A 69 0.43 -23.73 17.03
N LYS A 70 0.79 -23.42 15.77
CA LYS A 70 1.17 -24.46 14.81
C LYS A 70 2.43 -25.22 15.24
N ARG A 71 3.38 -24.51 15.84
CA ARG A 71 4.61 -25.12 16.35
C ARG A 71 4.29 -26.13 17.43
N LEU A 72 3.24 -25.86 18.22
CA LEU A 72 2.79 -26.76 19.28
C LEU A 72 1.87 -27.87 18.78
N GLY A 73 1.65 -27.95 17.45
CA GLY A 73 0.85 -29.01 16.85
C GLY A 73 -0.63 -28.67 16.67
N ARG A 74 -1.04 -27.43 16.94
CA ARG A 74 -2.42 -27.02 16.74
C ARG A 74 -2.69 -26.66 15.30
N HIS A 75 -3.97 -26.58 14.92
CA HIS A 75 -4.44 -26.24 13.56
C HIS A 75 -3.99 -27.25 12.49
N SER A 76 -3.64 -28.48 12.92
CA SER A 76 -3.14 -29.53 12.01
C SER A 76 -3.94 -30.84 12.13
N GLY A 77 -5.23 -30.73 12.49
CA GLY A 77 -6.09 -31.88 12.55
C GLY A 77 -6.37 -32.50 11.19
N HIS A 78 -6.99 -33.68 11.19
CA HIS A 78 -7.25 -34.42 9.94
C HIS A 78 -8.06 -33.60 8.93
N GLY A 79 -9.00 -32.76 9.39
CA GLY A 79 -9.80 -31.91 8.53
C GLY A 79 -9.00 -30.83 7.82
N LYS A 80 -7.81 -30.50 8.31
CA LYS A 80 -6.93 -29.50 7.71
C LYS A 80 -5.89 -30.12 6.78
N ARG A 81 -5.80 -31.44 6.73
CA ARG A 81 -4.82 -32.12 5.89
C ARG A 81 -5.41 -32.41 4.52
N LYS A 82 -5.07 -31.54 3.55
CA LYS A 82 -5.54 -31.67 2.18
C LYS A 82 -4.34 -31.79 1.25
N GLY A 83 -4.46 -32.65 0.23
CA GLY A 83 -3.40 -32.84 -0.74
C GLY A 83 -2.88 -34.27 -0.70
N THR A 84 -1.71 -34.50 -1.30
CA THR A 84 -1.08 -35.81 -1.29
C THR A 84 -0.55 -36.14 0.10
N LYS A 85 -0.28 -37.43 0.33
CA LYS A 85 0.23 -37.89 1.62
C LYS A 85 1.50 -37.16 2.03
N ASP A 86 2.42 -36.97 1.08
CA ASP A 86 3.70 -36.30 1.36
C ASP A 86 3.50 -34.82 1.66
N ALA A 87 2.53 -34.17 1.02
CA ALA A 87 2.23 -32.77 1.28
C ALA A 87 1.51 -32.58 2.62
N ARG A 88 0.68 -33.57 3.02
CA ARG A 88 -0.09 -33.47 4.28
C ARG A 88 0.77 -33.74 5.51
N MET A 89 1.78 -34.57 5.36
CA MET A 89 2.66 -34.95 6.48
C MET A 89 4.11 -34.91 6.02
N PRO A 90 4.64 -33.68 5.84
CA PRO A 90 6.04 -33.54 5.40
C PRO A 90 7.03 -34.00 6.47
#